data_d196424f0b30852af76f64092a3bafa5
#
_entry.id   d196424f0b30852af76f64092a3bafa5
#
_cell.length_a   1.000
_cell.length_b   1.000
_cell.length_c   1.000
_cell.angle_alpha   90.00
_cell.angle_beta   90.00
_cell.angle_gamma   90.00
#
_symmetry.space_group_name_H-M   'P 1'
#
loop_
_entity.id
_entity.type
_entity.pdbx_description
1 polymer ?
#
loop_
_entity_poly.entity_id
_entity_poly.type
_entity_poly.pdbx_seq_one_letter_code
_entity_poly.pdbx_strand_id
1 'polypeptide(L)'
;EICACLVGSEMCIRDRYQAAELAGKPAVFKIKLHEVKYKELPALDDELAKDCSEYDTLDEFKASIRKNNQEQLDKQDDLAVENALVDQVIDGMEAEIPQAMYDVRMDELVNDFAFRMEQQGLRLEDYLKYMGQSVDQFRASFMPQAEKQVKIRLALEAVAAAENIEASEDELNAEVKRIADQYKMEEDKVRELINVDEVKHDLAINKAIDFIKSHANVVEKAAEAEKTEDAQ
;
A
#
# COMPACT_ATOMS: atom_id res chain seq x y z
N GLU A 1 -7.01 -4.87 35.30
CA GLU A 1 -7.10 -5.14 36.77
C GLU A 1 -7.16 -6.64 36.99
N ILE A 2 -6.04 -7.25 37.39
CA ILE A 2 -6.04 -8.63 37.84
C ILE A 2 -6.46 -8.58 39.31
N CYS A 3 -7.70 -8.96 39.56
CA CYS A 3 -8.21 -9.06 40.92
C CYS A 3 -7.32 -10.03 41.74
N ALA A 4 -6.82 -9.57 42.88
CA ALA A 4 -5.99 -10.33 43.81
C ALA A 4 -6.66 -11.58 44.43
N CYS A 5 -7.82 -11.97 43.96
CA CYS A 5 -8.63 -13.08 44.46
C CYS A 5 -8.49 -14.38 43.65
N LEU A 6 -7.56 -14.50 42.71
CA LEU A 6 -7.42 -15.68 41.84
C LEU A 6 -6.40 -16.71 42.37
N VAL A 7 -6.46 -17.03 43.64
CA VAL A 7 -5.82 -18.25 44.16
C VAL A 7 -6.90 -19.33 44.23
N GLY A 8 -7.09 -20.04 43.12
CA GLY A 8 -8.05 -21.15 42.97
C GLY A 8 -9.37 -20.67 42.35
N SER A 9 -9.47 -20.60 41.03
CA SER A 9 -10.76 -20.46 40.35
C SER A 9 -11.27 -21.83 39.92
N GLU A 10 -12.49 -22.18 40.32
CA GLU A 10 -13.24 -23.24 39.70
C GLU A 10 -13.79 -22.73 38.36
N MET A 11 -13.34 -23.34 37.29
CA MET A 11 -13.79 -22.96 35.96
C MET A 11 -14.26 -24.24 35.23
N CYS A 12 -15.48 -24.21 34.71
CA CYS A 12 -15.92 -25.28 33.82
C CYS A 12 -15.14 -25.20 32.50
N ILE A 13 -14.54 -26.32 32.09
CA ILE A 13 -13.94 -26.42 30.76
C ILE A 13 -15.09 -26.31 29.73
N ARG A 14 -14.96 -25.41 28.78
CA ARG A 14 -16.01 -25.18 27.76
C ARG A 14 -16.34 -26.46 27.01
N ASP A 15 -17.60 -26.60 26.63
CA ASP A 15 -18.17 -27.75 25.94
C ASP A 15 -17.46 -28.15 24.64
N ARG A 16 -16.68 -27.25 24.07
CA ARG A 16 -15.89 -27.43 22.84
C ARG A 16 -14.38 -27.52 23.10
N TYR A 17 -13.96 -28.07 24.22
CA TYR A 17 -12.53 -28.29 24.45
C TYR A 17 -12.04 -29.41 23.54
N GLN A 18 -10.81 -29.23 22.98
CA GLN A 18 -10.26 -30.19 21.99
C GLN A 18 -10.12 -31.62 22.48
N ALA A 19 -9.91 -31.83 23.78
CA ALA A 19 -9.92 -33.16 24.38
C ALA A 19 -11.35 -33.50 24.86
N ALA A 20 -12.03 -34.37 24.13
CA ALA A 20 -13.43 -34.77 24.42
C ALA A 20 -13.63 -35.31 25.82
N GLU A 21 -12.59 -35.92 26.42
CA GLU A 21 -12.63 -36.49 27.77
C GLU A 21 -12.73 -35.44 28.87
N LEU A 22 -12.35 -34.18 28.58
CA LEU A 22 -12.32 -33.07 29.53
C LEU A 22 -13.43 -32.05 29.26
N ALA A 23 -14.10 -32.13 28.13
CA ALA A 23 -15.16 -31.20 27.75
C ALA A 23 -16.34 -31.29 28.73
N GLY A 24 -16.81 -30.13 29.20
CA GLY A 24 -17.95 -30.01 30.09
C GLY A 24 -17.71 -30.47 31.56
N LYS A 25 -16.47 -30.86 31.92
CA LYS A 25 -16.15 -31.25 33.30
C LYS A 25 -15.68 -30.06 34.15
N PRO A 26 -15.99 -30.03 35.43
CA PRO A 26 -15.44 -29.06 36.36
C PRO A 26 -13.94 -29.32 36.55
N ALA A 27 -13.12 -28.26 36.41
CA ALA A 27 -11.69 -28.31 36.64
C ALA A 27 -11.25 -27.28 37.68
N VAL A 28 -10.36 -27.67 38.57
CA VAL A 28 -9.77 -26.78 39.57
C VAL A 28 -8.34 -26.46 39.15
N PHE A 29 -8.08 -25.19 38.86
CA PHE A 29 -6.76 -24.70 38.52
C PHE A 29 -6.10 -24.10 39.78
N LYS A 30 -4.99 -24.70 40.23
CA LYS A 30 -4.16 -24.09 41.28
C LYS A 30 -3.10 -23.23 40.64
N ILE A 31 -3.27 -21.93 40.72
CA ILE A 31 -2.38 -20.95 40.12
C ILE A 31 -1.50 -20.34 41.22
N LYS A 32 -0.20 -20.39 41.05
CA LYS A 32 0.78 -19.70 41.89
C LYS A 32 1.35 -18.53 41.09
N LEU A 33 0.96 -17.32 41.45
CA LEU A 33 1.48 -16.10 40.85
C LEU A 33 2.93 -15.90 41.34
N HIS A 34 3.90 -15.92 40.44
CA HIS A 34 5.31 -15.76 40.79
C HIS A 34 5.78 -14.32 40.65
N GLU A 35 5.27 -13.60 39.68
CA GLU A 35 5.70 -12.25 39.35
C GLU A 35 4.58 -11.51 38.63
N VAL A 36 4.39 -10.24 38.96
CA VAL A 36 3.52 -9.30 38.23
C VAL A 36 4.41 -8.24 37.62
N LYS A 37 4.45 -8.20 36.28
CA LYS A 37 5.17 -7.16 35.55
C LYS A 37 4.17 -6.20 34.94
N TYR A 38 4.39 -4.93 35.11
CA TYR A 38 3.67 -3.88 34.42
C TYR A 38 4.64 -3.04 33.59
N LYS A 39 4.13 -2.51 32.50
CA LYS A 39 4.91 -1.64 31.62
C LYS A 39 4.82 -0.21 32.16
N GLU A 40 5.94 0.30 32.68
CA GLU A 40 6.06 1.71 33.03
C GLU A 40 6.60 2.46 31.83
N LEU A 41 5.87 3.49 31.39
CA LEU A 41 6.30 4.33 30.29
C LEU A 41 7.17 5.46 30.84
N PRO A 42 8.26 5.82 30.13
CA PRO A 42 9.08 6.96 30.51
C PRO A 42 8.28 8.27 30.46
N ALA A 43 8.72 9.26 31.22
CA ALA A 43 8.12 10.58 31.15
C ALA A 43 8.32 11.19 29.75
N LEU A 44 7.35 12.01 29.33
CA LEU A 44 7.45 12.75 28.06
C LEU A 44 8.27 14.03 28.29
N ASP A 45 9.59 13.89 28.28
CA ASP A 45 10.57 14.95 28.54
C ASP A 45 11.67 14.98 27.45
N ASP A 46 12.64 15.87 27.63
CA ASP A 46 13.76 16.01 26.70
C ASP A 46 14.71 14.82 26.74
N GLU A 47 14.75 14.06 27.83
CA GLU A 47 15.55 12.83 27.93
C GLU A 47 14.98 11.77 27.02
N LEU A 48 13.67 11.61 26.99
CA LEU A 48 12.99 10.71 26.04
C LEU A 48 13.29 11.09 24.58
N ALA A 49 13.31 12.39 24.25
CA ALA A 49 13.62 12.85 22.90
C ALA A 49 15.04 12.46 22.48
N LYS A 50 16.02 12.59 23.36
CA LYS A 50 17.41 12.18 23.11
C LYS A 50 17.60 10.68 23.00
N ASP A 51 16.85 9.90 23.77
CA ASP A 51 16.96 8.45 23.78
C ASP A 51 16.31 7.81 22.54
N CYS A 52 15.24 8.43 22.03
CA CYS A 52 14.43 7.87 20.94
C CYS A 52 14.66 8.52 19.57
N SER A 53 15.39 9.65 19.51
CA SER A 53 15.56 10.43 18.29
C SER A 53 16.90 11.16 18.24
N GLU A 54 17.17 11.85 17.13
CA GLU A 54 18.37 12.70 16.95
C GLU A 54 18.18 14.13 17.47
N TYR A 55 17.04 14.42 18.13
CA TYR A 55 16.69 15.76 18.61
C TYR A 55 17.01 15.94 20.09
N ASP A 56 17.43 17.15 20.47
CA ASP A 56 17.82 17.47 21.85
C ASP A 56 16.62 17.80 22.74
N THR A 57 15.49 18.22 22.14
CA THR A 57 14.30 18.65 22.88
C THR A 57 13.05 17.92 22.42
N LEU A 58 12.10 17.73 23.35
CA LEU A 58 10.82 17.10 23.04
C LEU A 58 10.00 17.93 22.03
N ASP A 59 10.13 19.25 22.05
CA ASP A 59 9.40 20.12 21.12
C ASP A 59 9.92 20.01 19.69
N GLU A 60 11.24 19.91 19.48
CA GLU A 60 11.83 19.62 18.16
C GLU A 60 11.41 18.23 17.64
N PHE A 61 11.39 17.24 18.52
CA PHE A 61 10.94 15.90 18.16
C PHE A 61 9.46 15.89 17.75
N LYS A 62 8.58 16.57 18.49
CA LYS A 62 7.17 16.74 18.11
C LYS A 62 7.01 17.50 16.80
N ALA A 63 7.82 18.53 16.57
CA ALA A 63 7.79 19.31 15.32
C ALA A 63 8.20 18.44 14.12
N SER A 64 9.23 17.61 14.29
CA SER A 64 9.65 16.65 13.27
C SER A 64 8.57 15.61 12.94
N ILE A 65 7.93 15.03 13.96
CA ILE A 65 6.83 14.09 13.76
C ILE A 65 5.66 14.77 13.01
N ARG A 66 5.30 16.00 13.42
CA ARG A 66 4.23 16.74 12.73
C ARG A 66 4.60 17.01 11.27
N LYS A 67 5.84 17.42 11.01
CA LYS A 67 6.32 17.67 9.66
C LYS A 67 6.27 16.40 8.81
N ASN A 68 6.78 15.29 9.33
CA ASN A 68 6.76 14.01 8.60
C ASN A 68 5.33 13.53 8.32
N ASN A 69 4.43 13.66 9.31
CA ASN A 69 3.03 13.29 9.12
C ASN A 69 2.34 14.22 8.11
N GLN A 70 2.64 15.53 8.14
CA GLN A 70 2.10 16.47 7.16
C GLN A 70 2.58 16.14 5.74
N GLU A 71 3.88 15.88 5.57
CA GLU A 71 4.43 15.47 4.27
C GLU A 71 3.83 14.16 3.74
N GLN A 72 3.48 13.23 4.65
CA GLN A 72 2.79 11.99 4.26
C GLN A 72 1.34 12.25 3.86
N LEU A 73 0.63 13.12 4.60
CA LEU A 73 -0.75 13.51 4.27
C LEU A 73 -0.79 14.26 2.94
N ASP A 74 0.09 15.24 2.74
CA ASP A 74 0.17 16.00 1.50
C ASP A 74 0.39 15.08 0.29
N LYS A 75 1.27 14.08 0.41
CA LYS A 75 1.47 13.06 -0.64
C LYS A 75 0.25 12.19 -0.87
N GLN A 76 -0.47 11.81 0.19
CA GLN A 76 -1.70 11.02 0.06
C GLN A 76 -2.81 11.83 -0.60
N ASP A 77 -2.94 13.11 -0.24
CA ASP A 77 -3.92 14.01 -0.83
C ASP A 77 -3.61 14.28 -2.31
N ASP A 78 -2.34 14.49 -2.65
CA ASP A 78 -1.89 14.62 -4.04
C ASP A 78 -2.26 13.39 -4.87
N LEU A 79 -1.97 12.19 -4.36
CA LEU A 79 -2.34 10.93 -5.03
C LEU A 79 -3.86 10.74 -5.13
N ALA A 80 -4.60 11.15 -4.11
CA ALA A 80 -6.07 11.06 -4.12
C ALA A 80 -6.66 11.99 -5.19
N VAL A 81 -6.13 13.20 -5.31
CA VAL A 81 -6.53 14.16 -6.36
C VAL A 81 -6.20 13.61 -7.75
N GLU A 82 -4.98 13.10 -7.95
CA GLU A 82 -4.57 12.49 -9.22
C GLU A 82 -5.49 11.34 -9.62
N ASN A 83 -5.76 10.42 -8.69
CA ASN A 83 -6.66 9.30 -8.95
C ASN A 83 -8.09 9.77 -9.29
N ALA A 84 -8.61 10.77 -8.58
CA ALA A 84 -9.93 11.31 -8.84
C ALA A 84 -10.04 11.98 -10.20
N LEU A 85 -8.99 12.69 -10.64
CA LEU A 85 -8.92 13.32 -11.96
C LEU A 85 -8.86 12.27 -13.07
N VAL A 86 -8.01 11.25 -12.90
CA VAL A 86 -7.89 10.15 -13.86
C VAL A 86 -9.20 9.36 -13.94
N ASP A 87 -9.88 9.10 -12.83
CA ASP A 87 -11.18 8.42 -12.80
C ASP A 87 -12.23 9.22 -13.58
N GLN A 88 -12.26 10.56 -13.46
CA GLN A 88 -13.16 11.42 -14.25
C GLN A 88 -12.85 11.38 -15.76
N VAL A 89 -11.59 11.30 -16.14
CA VAL A 89 -11.19 11.15 -17.56
C VAL A 89 -11.66 9.81 -18.09
N ILE A 90 -11.53 8.74 -17.31
CA ILE A 90 -12.01 7.38 -17.69
C ILE A 90 -13.52 7.35 -17.84
N ASP A 91 -14.25 8.01 -16.93
CA ASP A 91 -15.72 8.05 -16.99
C ASP A 91 -16.23 8.78 -18.25
N GLY A 92 -15.43 9.72 -18.77
CA GLY A 92 -15.70 10.41 -20.03
C GLY A 92 -15.22 9.66 -21.30
N MET A 93 -14.53 8.54 -21.16
CA MET A 93 -13.95 7.80 -22.27
C MET A 93 -14.97 6.86 -22.92
N GLU A 94 -15.17 6.99 -24.23
CA GLU A 94 -15.92 6.04 -25.05
C GLU A 94 -14.94 5.26 -25.93
N ALA A 95 -14.67 4.00 -25.58
CA ALA A 95 -13.77 3.14 -26.36
C ALA A 95 -14.19 1.67 -26.32
N GLU A 96 -14.09 1.00 -27.46
CA GLU A 96 -14.21 -0.46 -27.55
C GLU A 96 -12.83 -1.09 -27.35
N ILE A 97 -12.60 -1.65 -26.17
CA ILE A 97 -11.32 -2.23 -25.80
C ILE A 97 -11.36 -3.74 -26.02
N PRO A 98 -10.47 -4.31 -26.85
CA PRO A 98 -10.39 -5.74 -27.07
C PRO A 98 -10.08 -6.53 -25.79
N GLN A 99 -10.76 -7.67 -25.60
CA GLN A 99 -10.57 -8.55 -24.44
C GLN A 99 -9.10 -8.97 -24.25
N ALA A 100 -8.36 -9.14 -25.34
CA ALA A 100 -6.95 -9.52 -25.30
C ALA A 100 -6.07 -8.54 -24.49
N MET A 101 -6.41 -7.24 -24.47
CA MET A 101 -5.66 -6.26 -23.70
C MET A 101 -5.84 -6.48 -22.18
N TYR A 102 -7.06 -6.81 -21.77
CA TYR A 102 -7.33 -7.15 -20.38
C TYR A 102 -6.65 -8.46 -19.97
N ASP A 103 -6.67 -9.46 -20.85
CA ASP A 103 -6.05 -10.76 -20.62
C ASP A 103 -4.54 -10.61 -20.39
N VAL A 104 -3.86 -9.86 -21.25
CA VAL A 104 -2.42 -9.57 -21.11
C VAL A 104 -2.16 -8.85 -19.79
N ARG A 105 -2.97 -7.83 -19.45
CA ARG A 105 -2.77 -7.07 -18.21
C ARG A 105 -3.01 -7.92 -16.96
N MET A 106 -4.00 -8.82 -16.99
CA MET A 106 -4.20 -9.78 -15.90
C MET A 106 -2.98 -10.69 -15.71
N ASP A 107 -2.41 -11.19 -16.80
CA ASP A 107 -1.22 -12.06 -16.73
C ASP A 107 -0.01 -11.31 -16.16
N GLU A 108 0.20 -10.05 -16.54
CA GLU A 108 1.21 -9.18 -15.95
C GLU A 108 1.01 -9.00 -14.44
N LEU A 109 -0.21 -8.69 -14.00
CA LEU A 109 -0.52 -8.52 -12.57
C LEU A 109 -0.28 -9.79 -11.75
N VAL A 110 -0.62 -10.94 -12.30
CA VAL A 110 -0.35 -12.25 -11.67
C VAL A 110 1.15 -12.50 -11.58
N ASN A 111 1.91 -12.21 -12.63
CA ASN A 111 3.36 -12.37 -12.65
C ASN A 111 4.05 -11.43 -11.66
N ASP A 112 3.62 -10.17 -11.58
CA ASP A 112 4.13 -9.21 -10.60
C ASP A 112 3.85 -9.65 -9.16
N PHE A 113 2.67 -10.20 -8.93
CA PHE A 113 2.32 -10.76 -7.63
C PHE A 113 3.20 -11.97 -7.28
N ALA A 114 3.37 -12.90 -8.23
CA ALA A 114 4.22 -14.08 -8.06
C ALA A 114 5.67 -13.68 -7.76
N PHE A 115 6.22 -12.71 -8.50
CA PHE A 115 7.56 -12.21 -8.29
C PHE A 115 7.76 -11.59 -6.89
N ARG A 116 6.81 -10.78 -6.42
CA ARG A 116 6.85 -10.22 -5.06
C ARG A 116 6.80 -11.29 -3.98
N MET A 117 6.02 -12.35 -4.18
CA MET A 117 5.97 -13.47 -3.27
C MET A 117 7.30 -14.26 -3.24
N GLU A 118 7.92 -14.47 -4.39
CA GLU A 118 9.22 -15.13 -4.49
C GLU A 118 10.31 -14.38 -3.72
N GLN A 119 10.30 -13.05 -3.78
CA GLN A 119 11.22 -12.22 -2.98
C GLN A 119 11.03 -12.41 -1.46
N GLN A 120 9.83 -12.79 -1.03
CA GLN A 120 9.52 -13.12 0.36
C GLN A 120 9.74 -14.61 0.69
N GLY A 121 10.27 -15.39 -0.27
CA GLY A 121 10.52 -16.83 -0.12
C GLY A 121 9.27 -17.71 -0.22
N LEU A 122 8.17 -17.17 -0.76
CA LEU A 122 6.91 -17.89 -0.94
C LEU A 122 6.65 -18.17 -2.41
N ARG A 123 6.17 -19.37 -2.73
CA ARG A 123 5.78 -19.72 -4.09
C ARG A 123 4.28 -19.50 -4.29
N LEU A 124 3.89 -18.95 -5.42
CA LEU A 124 2.48 -18.73 -5.77
C LEU A 124 1.65 -20.02 -5.68
N GLU A 125 2.21 -21.15 -6.13
CA GLU A 125 1.52 -22.44 -6.10
C GLU A 125 1.18 -22.88 -4.67
N ASP A 126 2.08 -22.68 -3.72
CA ASP A 126 1.88 -23.06 -2.32
C ASP A 126 0.86 -22.15 -1.64
N TYR A 127 0.89 -20.86 -1.99
CA TYR A 127 -0.11 -19.88 -1.56
C TYR A 127 -1.51 -20.26 -2.05
N LEU A 128 -1.66 -20.55 -3.34
CA LEU A 128 -2.95 -20.95 -3.93
C LEU A 128 -3.50 -22.25 -3.31
N LYS A 129 -2.64 -23.23 -3.05
CA LYS A 129 -3.01 -24.46 -2.34
C LYS A 129 -3.52 -24.17 -0.93
N TYR A 130 -2.84 -23.26 -0.20
CA TYR A 130 -3.25 -22.87 1.15
C TYR A 130 -4.61 -22.16 1.15
N MET A 131 -4.84 -21.28 0.17
CA MET A 131 -6.10 -20.56 0.00
C MET A 131 -7.22 -21.41 -0.60
N GLY A 132 -6.92 -22.61 -1.13
CA GLY A 132 -7.89 -23.48 -1.79
C GLY A 132 -8.44 -22.90 -3.10
N GLN A 133 -7.67 -22.06 -3.78
CA GLN A 133 -8.05 -21.39 -5.03
C GLN A 133 -7.31 -22.00 -6.23
N SER A 134 -7.97 -22.05 -7.39
CA SER A 134 -7.30 -22.37 -8.64
C SER A 134 -6.59 -21.13 -9.21
N VAL A 135 -5.59 -21.36 -10.08
CA VAL A 135 -4.90 -20.29 -10.80
C VAL A 135 -5.88 -19.42 -11.59
N ASP A 136 -6.88 -20.01 -12.23
CA ASP A 136 -7.88 -19.30 -13.02
C ASP A 136 -8.78 -18.40 -12.15
N GLN A 137 -9.19 -18.89 -10.99
CA GLN A 137 -9.97 -18.08 -10.03
C GLN A 137 -9.14 -16.91 -9.49
N PHE A 138 -7.88 -17.17 -9.20
CA PHE A 138 -6.96 -16.13 -8.75
C PHE A 138 -6.72 -15.09 -9.83
N ARG A 139 -6.46 -15.51 -11.08
CA ARG A 139 -6.32 -14.63 -12.24
C ARG A 139 -7.58 -13.78 -12.45
N ALA A 140 -8.76 -14.39 -12.38
CA ALA A 140 -10.02 -13.67 -12.53
C ALA A 140 -10.26 -12.59 -11.45
N SER A 141 -9.67 -12.75 -10.25
CA SER A 141 -9.77 -11.72 -9.21
C SER A 141 -9.07 -10.40 -9.56
N PHE A 142 -8.11 -10.42 -10.50
CA PHE A 142 -7.44 -9.23 -11.00
C PHE A 142 -8.20 -8.52 -12.13
N MET A 143 -9.29 -9.08 -12.65
CA MET A 143 -10.05 -8.51 -13.77
C MET A 143 -10.46 -7.04 -13.53
N PRO A 144 -11.06 -6.65 -12.38
CA PRO A 144 -11.45 -5.26 -12.17
C PRO A 144 -10.26 -4.31 -12.16
N GLN A 145 -9.12 -4.76 -11.61
CA GLN A 145 -7.89 -3.99 -11.57
C GLN A 145 -7.27 -3.85 -12.97
N ALA A 146 -7.24 -4.94 -13.74
CA ALA A 146 -6.74 -4.94 -15.11
C ALA A 146 -7.59 -4.02 -16.00
N GLU A 147 -8.93 -4.09 -15.91
CA GLU A 147 -9.83 -3.21 -16.64
C GLU A 147 -9.55 -1.73 -16.34
N LYS A 148 -9.44 -1.38 -15.06
CA LYS A 148 -9.13 0.00 -14.64
C LYS A 148 -7.79 0.44 -15.21
N GLN A 149 -6.73 -0.37 -15.08
CA GLN A 149 -5.39 -0.02 -15.54
C GLN A 149 -5.28 0.13 -17.06
N VAL A 150 -5.94 -0.75 -17.82
CA VAL A 150 -5.98 -0.63 -19.29
C VAL A 150 -6.70 0.64 -19.72
N LYS A 151 -7.83 0.96 -19.08
CA LYS A 151 -8.59 2.21 -19.36
C LYS A 151 -7.75 3.44 -19.01
N ILE A 152 -7.07 3.45 -17.86
CA ILE A 152 -6.15 4.54 -17.46
C ILE A 152 -5.10 4.77 -18.55
N ARG A 153 -4.41 3.70 -18.96
CA ARG A 153 -3.34 3.79 -19.94
C ARG A 153 -3.86 4.36 -21.27
N LEU A 154 -4.93 3.81 -21.81
CA LEU A 154 -5.49 4.27 -23.07
C LEU A 154 -6.01 5.71 -23.01
N ALA A 155 -6.63 6.11 -21.90
CA ALA A 155 -7.11 7.45 -21.70
C ALA A 155 -5.96 8.47 -21.67
N LEU A 156 -4.89 8.16 -20.94
CA LEU A 156 -3.70 9.02 -20.86
C LEU A 156 -2.91 9.07 -22.16
N GLU A 157 -2.81 7.95 -22.88
CA GLU A 157 -2.24 7.89 -24.24
C GLU A 157 -3.03 8.78 -25.20
N ALA A 158 -4.36 8.75 -25.12
CA ALA A 158 -5.21 9.60 -25.96
C ALA A 158 -5.03 11.10 -25.63
N VAL A 159 -4.92 11.45 -24.34
CA VAL A 159 -4.62 12.83 -23.91
C VAL A 159 -3.24 13.27 -24.39
N ALA A 160 -2.22 12.43 -24.21
CA ALA A 160 -0.86 12.74 -24.66
C ALA A 160 -0.80 12.97 -26.18
N ALA A 161 -1.52 12.16 -26.95
CA ALA A 161 -1.62 12.30 -28.40
C ALA A 161 -2.41 13.57 -28.83
N ALA A 162 -3.51 13.88 -28.15
CA ALA A 162 -4.33 15.05 -28.45
C ALA A 162 -3.60 16.36 -28.18
N GLU A 163 -2.83 16.42 -27.08
CA GLU A 163 -2.07 17.61 -26.67
C GLU A 163 -0.63 17.63 -27.21
N ASN A 164 -0.24 16.64 -28.03
CA ASN A 164 1.11 16.45 -28.56
C ASN A 164 2.19 16.46 -27.47
N ILE A 165 1.93 15.75 -26.37
CA ILE A 165 2.85 15.64 -25.25
C ILE A 165 3.88 14.56 -25.57
N GLU A 166 5.13 14.96 -25.75
CA GLU A 166 6.25 14.07 -25.99
C GLU A 166 7.30 14.20 -24.88
N ALA A 167 8.01 13.11 -24.62
CA ALA A 167 9.17 13.13 -23.72
C ALA A 167 10.39 13.64 -24.48
N SER A 168 11.09 14.62 -23.88
CA SER A 168 12.34 15.13 -24.40
C SER A 168 13.51 14.15 -24.16
N GLU A 169 14.59 14.29 -24.94
CA GLU A 169 15.82 13.50 -24.73
C GLU A 169 16.46 13.78 -23.35
N ASP A 170 16.31 15.00 -22.83
CA ASP A 170 16.84 15.33 -21.49
C ASP A 170 16.08 14.63 -20.38
N GLU A 171 14.74 14.53 -20.50
CA GLU A 171 13.90 13.77 -19.56
C GLU A 171 14.20 12.28 -19.61
N LEU A 172 14.39 11.73 -20.81
CA LEU A 172 14.81 10.34 -20.98
C LEU A 172 16.17 10.09 -20.30
N ASN A 173 17.15 10.97 -20.51
CA ASN A 173 18.47 10.85 -19.89
C ASN A 173 18.38 10.93 -18.36
N ALA A 174 17.55 11.82 -17.83
CA ALA A 174 17.32 11.93 -16.40
C ALA A 174 16.71 10.64 -15.82
N GLU A 175 15.76 10.02 -16.54
CA GLU A 175 15.12 8.78 -16.10
C GLU A 175 16.09 7.59 -16.18
N VAL A 176 16.88 7.47 -17.26
CA VAL A 176 17.93 6.47 -17.38
C VAL A 176 18.94 6.59 -16.24
N LYS A 177 19.35 7.81 -15.91
CA LYS A 177 20.24 8.07 -14.79
C LYS A 177 19.61 7.68 -13.45
N ARG A 178 18.34 8.00 -13.23
CA ARG A 178 17.60 7.62 -12.02
C ARG A 178 17.57 6.09 -11.83
N ILE A 179 17.32 5.36 -12.94
CA ILE A 179 17.32 3.89 -12.93
C ILE A 179 18.74 3.36 -12.66
N ALA A 180 19.77 3.94 -13.31
CA ALA A 180 21.16 3.57 -13.11
C ALA A 180 21.59 3.73 -11.63
N ASP A 181 21.25 4.85 -11.01
CA ASP A 181 21.53 5.14 -9.60
C ASP A 181 20.79 4.16 -8.67
N GLN A 182 19.52 3.86 -8.96
CA GLN A 182 18.71 2.95 -8.17
C GLN A 182 19.24 1.52 -8.18
N TYR A 183 19.66 1.03 -9.33
CA TYR A 183 20.19 -0.34 -9.49
C TYR A 183 21.71 -0.41 -9.41
N LYS A 184 22.39 0.72 -9.18
CA LYS A 184 23.86 0.83 -9.12
C LYS A 184 24.54 0.26 -10.38
N MET A 185 23.98 0.59 -11.53
CA MET A 185 24.45 0.18 -12.85
C MET A 185 24.99 1.37 -13.64
N GLU A 186 25.78 1.12 -14.67
CA GLU A 186 26.22 2.16 -15.62
C GLU A 186 25.09 2.52 -16.57
N GLU A 187 24.93 3.81 -16.91
CA GLU A 187 23.85 4.33 -17.78
C GLU A 187 23.79 3.62 -19.13
N ASP A 188 24.96 3.30 -19.72
CA ASP A 188 25.04 2.61 -21.00
C ASP A 188 24.44 1.20 -20.93
N LYS A 189 24.68 0.47 -19.84
CA LYS A 189 24.08 -0.85 -19.62
C LYS A 189 22.59 -0.78 -19.41
N VAL A 190 22.11 0.24 -18.72
CA VAL A 190 20.67 0.47 -18.53
C VAL A 190 20.02 0.70 -19.90
N ARG A 191 20.62 1.53 -20.77
CA ARG A 191 20.11 1.79 -22.13
C ARG A 191 20.05 0.55 -23.02
N GLU A 192 20.97 -0.40 -22.83
CA GLU A 192 20.95 -1.68 -23.57
C GLU A 192 19.84 -2.62 -23.09
N LEU A 193 19.48 -2.54 -21.81
CA LEU A 193 18.49 -3.43 -21.18
C LEU A 193 17.06 -2.92 -21.28
N ILE A 194 16.86 -1.60 -21.39
CA ILE A 194 15.53 -0.99 -21.44
C ILE A 194 15.11 -0.73 -22.90
N ASN A 195 13.81 -0.82 -23.12
CA ASN A 195 13.22 -0.33 -24.36
C ASN A 195 13.03 1.19 -24.26
N VAL A 196 13.90 1.94 -24.94
CA VAL A 196 13.91 3.41 -24.91
C VAL A 196 12.57 4.01 -25.35
N ASP A 197 11.91 3.40 -26.34
CA ASP A 197 10.63 3.89 -26.85
C ASP A 197 9.49 3.71 -25.82
N GLU A 198 9.50 2.59 -25.07
CA GLU A 198 8.57 2.40 -23.96
C GLU A 198 8.79 3.40 -22.82
N VAL A 199 10.04 3.66 -22.45
CA VAL A 199 10.34 4.66 -21.41
C VAL A 199 9.90 6.05 -21.85
N LYS A 200 10.11 6.44 -23.12
CA LYS A 200 9.60 7.71 -23.66
C LYS A 200 8.08 7.78 -23.59
N HIS A 201 7.43 6.66 -23.89
CA HIS A 201 5.98 6.57 -23.85
C HIS A 201 5.45 6.70 -22.41
N ASP A 202 6.06 6.03 -21.45
CA ASP A 202 5.69 6.14 -20.04
C ASP A 202 5.94 7.56 -19.48
N LEU A 203 7.03 8.22 -19.91
CA LEU A 203 7.28 9.61 -19.58
C LEU A 203 6.21 10.55 -20.16
N ALA A 204 5.75 10.30 -21.39
CA ALA A 204 4.67 11.08 -21.99
C ALA A 204 3.34 10.89 -21.23
N ILE A 205 3.04 9.67 -20.78
CA ILE A 205 1.88 9.36 -19.94
C ILE A 205 1.94 10.13 -18.61
N ASN A 206 3.10 10.13 -17.94
CA ASN A 206 3.28 10.87 -16.68
C ASN A 206 3.08 12.38 -16.90
N LYS A 207 3.61 12.93 -17.99
CA LYS A 207 3.39 14.35 -18.36
C LYS A 207 1.91 14.63 -18.68
N ALA A 208 1.16 13.67 -19.22
CA ALA A 208 -0.27 13.83 -19.43
C ALA A 208 -1.04 13.94 -18.11
N ILE A 209 -0.62 13.21 -17.07
CA ILE A 209 -1.19 13.35 -15.70
C ILE A 209 -0.90 14.76 -15.17
N ASP A 210 0.33 15.24 -15.27
CA ASP A 210 0.71 16.58 -14.84
C ASP A 210 -0.07 17.66 -15.61
N PHE A 211 -0.28 17.46 -16.92
CA PHE A 211 -1.10 18.34 -17.75
C PHE A 211 -2.56 18.39 -17.26
N ILE A 212 -3.17 17.24 -17.02
CA ILE A 212 -4.54 17.15 -16.47
C ILE A 212 -4.61 17.85 -15.12
N LYS A 213 -3.64 17.61 -14.22
CA LYS A 213 -3.57 18.21 -12.89
C LYS A 213 -3.46 19.75 -12.96
N SER A 214 -2.65 20.27 -13.89
CA SER A 214 -2.45 21.71 -14.05
C SER A 214 -3.65 22.46 -14.62
N HIS A 215 -4.53 21.76 -15.36
CA HIS A 215 -5.74 22.33 -15.96
C HIS A 215 -7.01 22.00 -15.18
N ALA A 216 -6.91 21.18 -14.14
CA ALA A 216 -8.04 20.78 -13.30
C ALA A 216 -8.39 21.91 -12.30
N ASN A 217 -9.68 22.08 -12.05
CA ASN A 217 -10.16 22.95 -10.99
C ASN A 217 -10.42 22.10 -9.72
N VAL A 218 -9.40 22.02 -8.85
CA VAL A 218 -9.50 21.29 -7.60
C VAL A 218 -10.16 22.16 -6.55
N VAL A 219 -11.29 21.69 -6.01
CA VAL A 219 -12.01 22.36 -4.93
C VAL A 219 -11.88 21.50 -3.67
N GLU A 220 -11.34 22.09 -2.61
CA GLU A 220 -11.27 21.44 -1.31
C GLU A 220 -12.69 21.17 -0.78
N LYS A 221 -13.03 19.89 -0.58
CA LYS A 221 -14.25 19.51 0.09
C LYS A 221 -13.99 19.61 1.59
N ALA A 222 -14.68 20.51 2.28
CA ALA A 222 -14.62 20.58 3.75
C ALA A 222 -14.90 19.18 4.33
N ALA A 223 -13.96 18.69 5.15
CA ALA A 223 -14.14 17.42 5.83
C ALA A 223 -15.45 17.48 6.64
N GLU A 224 -16.41 16.62 6.34
CA GLU A 224 -17.50 16.34 7.25
C GLU A 224 -16.87 15.73 8.50
N ALA A 225 -16.94 16.47 9.62
CA ALA A 225 -16.45 15.98 10.90
C ALA A 225 -17.25 14.71 11.24
N GLU A 226 -16.64 13.55 11.02
CA GLU A 226 -17.14 12.31 11.63
C GLU A 226 -17.17 12.53 13.14
N LYS A 227 -18.37 12.62 13.66
CA LYS A 227 -18.59 12.56 15.10
C LYS A 227 -18.14 11.17 15.55
N THR A 228 -16.91 11.09 16.05
CA THR A 228 -16.51 9.98 16.89
C THR A 228 -17.39 10.06 18.13
N GLU A 229 -18.45 9.23 18.16
CA GLU A 229 -19.16 8.95 19.40
C GLU A 229 -18.15 8.27 20.33
N ASP A 230 -17.78 9.01 21.39
CA ASP A 230 -17.04 8.49 22.52
C ASP A 230 -17.73 7.24 23.05
N ALA A 231 -17.12 6.09 22.82
CA ALA A 231 -17.44 4.88 23.56
C ALA A 231 -16.81 4.99 24.96
N GLN A 232 -17.66 5.24 25.93
CA GLN A 232 -17.37 5.09 27.37
C GLN A 232 -17.01 3.65 27.73
#